data_7f08d19fe01b17ec1f6f9656869287f5
#
_entry.id   7f08d19fe01b17ec1f6f9656869287f5
#
_cell.length_a   1.000
_cell.length_b   1.000
_cell.length_c   1.000
_cell.angle_alpha   90.00
_cell.angle_beta   90.00
_cell.angle_gamma   90.00
#
_symmetry.space_group_name_H-M   'P 1'
#
loop_
_entity.id
_entity.type
_entity.pdbx_description
1 polymer ?
#
loop_
_entity_poly.entity_id
_entity_poly.type
_entity_poly.pdbx_seq_one_letter_code
_entity_poly.pdbx_strand_id
1 'polypeptide(L)'
;MNEKEKIMKKTILYYLLPFAFYLMPFLGYAQSFQWIKDGGSAENLGSNDYEQVYSIATDSQKNVYVLSKVGMSNLNVDGNPKTNYDNPSSFPTDIVLASFSCDGTYRWSKIIGGSGTENISSVQVDSQDNVYVAGRIASCDNGSVSQPYPGRIENDYTFSNASNACSLIFLAKFDTNGVFQYIKRPQLPTTSSNAITYTASFNFQIQDDILYWFVWLPPGTYADGAFTNSTSETHAPYVLKYNLDGSFIEATQLGNIQGIFSIIVNYYRNPNNGFYYMTFAKTSSTTFTINGQPVVNAAALVCYDNNGNLLWKRENTQAMAGSLVIYSLDFDPQNNIYIGGKIAGAAIDSFMGFTASFSSPAFVMKLDATADNLLWASHHSTVATSGYGALVYNGNEIAFTGWCAGTNFTWGTQSIYVTATNEGQDVLLARFDSTTGSCLSLHNITSTVGSTDRGTAITVDASGDYLVGGGFAALIYDTNGNSVTNEGGTTDFFIAKFATEPCSPLSNETFETNTIKVYPNPARNVLTVAINENTNYELYTITGQLVKQGKLTTIDNTIAVQDLSKGYYLLRIGNENGNWQSIKVLKE
;
A
#
# COMPACT_ATOMS: atom_id res chain seq x y z
N MET A 1 -4.99 64.12 -29.35
CA MET A 1 -4.24 63.07 -28.60
C MET A 1 -2.91 62.89 -29.29
N ASN A 2 -1.83 63.20 -28.61
CA ASN A 2 -0.49 63.40 -29.20
C ASN A 2 0.15 62.02 -29.47
N GLU A 3 0.92 61.88 -30.54
CA GLU A 3 1.58 60.60 -30.95
C GLU A 3 2.40 59.98 -29.81
N LYS A 4 2.96 60.79 -28.92
CA LYS A 4 3.65 60.32 -27.70
C LYS A 4 2.74 59.56 -26.72
N GLU A 5 1.46 59.91 -26.59
CA GLU A 5 0.51 59.19 -25.73
C GLU A 5 0.09 57.86 -26.34
N LYS A 6 0.08 57.73 -27.66
CA LYS A 6 -0.22 56.47 -28.35
C LYS A 6 0.93 55.46 -28.22
N ILE A 7 2.17 55.94 -28.28
CA ILE A 7 3.38 55.09 -28.08
C ILE A 7 3.47 54.62 -26.63
N MET A 8 3.22 55.51 -25.67
CA MET A 8 3.27 55.18 -24.24
C MET A 8 2.18 54.14 -23.85
N LYS A 9 0.97 54.24 -24.40
CA LYS A 9 -0.08 53.25 -24.18
C LYS A 9 0.23 51.88 -24.83
N LYS A 10 0.89 51.85 -25.98
CA LYS A 10 1.34 50.59 -26.61
C LYS A 10 2.48 49.94 -25.82
N THR A 11 3.43 50.73 -25.35
CA THR A 11 4.59 50.21 -24.57
C THR A 11 4.15 49.65 -23.22
N ILE A 12 3.21 50.33 -22.52
CA ILE A 12 2.65 49.83 -21.26
C ILE A 12 1.86 48.52 -21.48
N LEU A 13 1.14 48.39 -22.60
CA LEU A 13 0.42 47.17 -22.90
C LEU A 13 1.35 45.95 -23.18
N TYR A 14 2.52 46.21 -23.80
CA TYR A 14 3.51 45.14 -24.07
C TYR A 14 4.28 44.68 -22.81
N TYR A 15 4.41 45.54 -21.78
CA TYR A 15 5.03 45.15 -20.51
C TYR A 15 4.05 44.61 -19.49
N LEU A 16 2.75 44.81 -19.64
CA LEU A 16 1.72 44.27 -18.75
C LEU A 16 1.20 42.88 -19.19
N LEU A 17 1.30 42.52 -20.47
CA LEU A 17 0.90 41.19 -20.95
C LEU A 17 1.75 40.04 -20.39
N PRO A 18 3.10 40.10 -20.30
CA PRO A 18 3.85 39.01 -19.67
C PRO A 18 3.67 38.97 -18.14
N PHE A 19 3.32 40.07 -17.48
CA PHE A 19 3.08 40.08 -16.02
C PHE A 19 1.69 39.54 -15.65
N ALA A 20 0.71 39.66 -16.54
CA ALA A 20 -0.60 39.04 -16.33
C ALA A 20 -0.58 37.50 -16.46
N PHE A 21 0.37 36.94 -17.23
CA PHE A 21 0.58 35.49 -17.31
C PHE A 21 1.30 34.93 -16.06
N TYR A 22 2.04 35.74 -15.31
CA TYR A 22 2.66 35.33 -14.04
C TYR A 22 1.73 35.44 -12.82
N LEU A 23 0.54 36.06 -13.00
CA LEU A 23 -0.49 36.20 -11.96
C LEU A 23 -1.75 35.38 -12.23
N MET A 24 -1.72 34.41 -13.15
CA MET A 24 -2.70 33.33 -13.05
C MET A 24 -2.38 32.58 -11.75
N PRO A 25 -3.27 32.62 -10.74
CA PRO A 25 -3.13 31.68 -9.65
C PRO A 25 -3.10 30.30 -10.32
N PHE A 26 -2.04 29.55 -10.12
CA PHE A 26 -2.16 28.11 -10.22
C PHE A 26 -3.30 27.79 -9.24
N LEU A 27 -4.47 27.54 -9.74
CA LEU A 27 -5.52 26.86 -9.01
C LEU A 27 -4.98 25.44 -8.81
N GLY A 28 -4.02 25.31 -7.90
CA GLY A 28 -3.67 24.01 -7.36
C GLY A 28 -4.94 23.50 -6.70
N TYR A 29 -5.58 22.52 -7.28
CA TYR A 29 -6.66 21.82 -6.60
C TYR A 29 -6.08 21.31 -5.27
N ALA A 30 -6.73 21.66 -4.17
CA ALA A 30 -6.35 21.14 -2.87
C ALA A 30 -6.58 19.62 -2.88
N GLN A 31 -5.62 18.86 -2.38
CA GLN A 31 -5.81 17.42 -2.20
C GLN A 31 -6.99 17.16 -1.27
N SER A 32 -7.80 16.17 -1.60
CA SER A 32 -8.95 15.75 -0.81
C SER A 32 -9.22 14.25 -0.98
N PHE A 33 -10.04 13.70 -0.10
CA PHE A 33 -10.49 12.32 -0.27
C PHE A 33 -11.40 12.23 -1.50
N GLN A 34 -11.04 11.36 -2.43
CA GLN A 34 -11.74 11.18 -3.70
C GLN A 34 -12.85 10.13 -3.58
N TRP A 35 -12.59 9.10 -2.80
CA TRP A 35 -13.52 8.02 -2.51
C TRP A 35 -13.14 7.32 -1.20
N ILE A 36 -14.14 6.67 -0.58
CA ILE A 36 -14.01 5.76 0.56
C ILE A 36 -14.73 4.48 0.18
N LYS A 37 -14.12 3.32 0.45
CA LYS A 37 -14.65 1.97 0.24
C LYS A 37 -14.48 1.16 1.50
N ASP A 38 -15.30 0.13 1.67
CA ASP A 38 -15.33 -0.69 2.86
C ASP A 38 -15.46 -2.18 2.57
N GLY A 39 -15.45 -2.93 3.61
CA GLY A 39 -15.79 -4.32 3.67
C GLY A 39 -15.60 -4.83 5.09
N GLY A 40 -16.26 -5.91 5.39
CA GLY A 40 -16.25 -6.48 6.73
C GLY A 40 -17.34 -7.48 6.96
N SER A 41 -17.65 -7.73 8.22
CA SER A 41 -18.66 -8.68 8.63
C SER A 41 -19.52 -8.15 9.78
N ALA A 42 -20.69 -8.76 9.98
CA ALA A 42 -21.55 -8.44 11.14
C ALA A 42 -21.09 -9.13 12.44
N GLU A 43 -19.83 -9.57 12.55
CA GLU A 43 -19.33 -10.33 13.69
C GLU A 43 -18.77 -9.40 14.78
N ASN A 44 -19.05 -9.76 16.05
CA ASN A 44 -18.41 -9.13 17.19
C ASN A 44 -17.09 -9.85 17.49
N LEU A 45 -16.01 -9.39 16.88
CA LEU A 45 -14.67 -9.89 17.18
C LEU A 45 -14.27 -9.55 18.62
N GLY A 46 -13.48 -10.42 19.26
CA GLY A 46 -13.01 -10.19 20.64
C GLY A 46 -12.16 -8.92 20.75
N SER A 47 -11.92 -8.46 21.98
CA SER A 47 -11.32 -7.14 22.31
C SER A 47 -9.93 -6.85 21.73
N ASN A 48 -9.28 -7.79 21.05
CA ASN A 48 -7.95 -7.65 20.46
C ASN A 48 -7.92 -7.94 18.95
N ASP A 49 -9.04 -8.36 18.36
CA ASP A 49 -9.16 -8.58 16.91
C ASP A 49 -10.11 -7.55 16.32
N TYR A 50 -9.62 -6.84 15.32
CA TYR A 50 -10.35 -5.79 14.63
C TYR A 50 -10.34 -6.09 13.13
N GLU A 51 -11.47 -5.89 12.50
CA GLU A 51 -11.53 -5.78 11.05
C GLU A 51 -10.95 -4.42 10.67
N GLN A 52 -9.75 -4.45 10.15
CA GLN A 52 -9.02 -3.24 9.74
C GLN A 52 -8.01 -3.60 8.65
N VAL A 53 -7.62 -2.62 7.86
CA VAL A 53 -6.56 -2.78 6.86
C VAL A 53 -5.22 -2.93 7.56
N TYR A 54 -4.48 -3.98 7.20
CA TYR A 54 -3.12 -4.24 7.71
C TYR A 54 -2.04 -3.86 6.69
N SER A 55 -2.35 -3.95 5.41
CA SER A 55 -1.39 -3.65 4.36
C SER A 55 -2.10 -3.21 3.09
N ILE A 56 -1.48 -2.29 2.35
CA ILE A 56 -1.97 -1.75 1.09
C ILE A 56 -0.81 -1.79 0.09
N ALA A 57 -1.10 -2.19 -1.15
CA ALA A 57 -0.17 -2.05 -2.27
C ALA A 57 -0.90 -1.48 -3.48
N THR A 58 -0.16 -0.91 -4.42
CA THR A 58 -0.69 -0.41 -5.69
C THR A 58 0.14 -0.94 -6.85
N ASP A 59 -0.49 -1.11 -8.01
CA ASP A 59 0.19 -1.50 -9.24
C ASP A 59 0.52 -0.30 -10.14
N SER A 60 1.11 -0.56 -11.30
CA SER A 60 1.49 0.46 -12.27
C SER A 60 0.29 1.22 -12.85
N GLN A 61 -0.90 0.62 -12.83
CA GLN A 61 -2.17 1.21 -13.25
C GLN A 61 -2.93 1.88 -12.10
N LYS A 62 -2.31 1.96 -10.91
CA LYS A 62 -2.87 2.50 -9.68
C LYS A 62 -4.09 1.71 -9.16
N ASN A 63 -4.24 0.44 -9.56
CA ASN A 63 -5.16 -0.43 -8.85
C ASN A 63 -4.66 -0.63 -7.43
N VAL A 64 -5.61 -0.71 -6.50
CA VAL A 64 -5.36 -0.81 -5.07
C VAL A 64 -5.61 -2.23 -4.60
N TYR A 65 -4.71 -2.77 -3.82
CA TYR A 65 -4.81 -4.09 -3.19
C TYR A 65 -4.76 -3.92 -1.67
N VAL A 66 -5.79 -4.42 -1.01
CA VAL A 66 -6.01 -4.26 0.42
C VAL A 66 -6.01 -5.61 1.10
N LEU A 67 -5.28 -5.72 2.19
CA LEU A 67 -5.25 -6.92 3.03
C LEU A 67 -5.84 -6.60 4.41
N SER A 68 -6.92 -7.28 4.78
CA SER A 68 -7.63 -7.09 6.05
C SER A 68 -7.97 -8.43 6.71
N LYS A 69 -8.24 -8.40 8.01
CA LYS A 69 -8.97 -9.48 8.70
C LYS A 69 -10.46 -9.24 8.57
N VAL A 70 -11.23 -10.32 8.55
CA VAL A 70 -12.69 -10.31 8.51
C VAL A 70 -13.26 -11.44 9.35
N GLY A 71 -14.42 -11.21 9.95
CA GLY A 71 -15.18 -12.20 10.69
C GLY A 71 -16.07 -13.04 9.78
N MET A 72 -17.11 -13.66 10.37
CA MET A 72 -17.84 -14.76 9.76
C MET A 72 -19.20 -14.38 9.17
N SER A 73 -19.94 -13.50 9.82
CA SER A 73 -21.35 -13.28 9.53
C SER A 73 -21.55 -12.16 8.51
N ASN A 74 -22.33 -12.43 7.45
CA ASN A 74 -22.65 -11.42 6.42
C ASN A 74 -21.43 -10.76 5.77
N LEU A 75 -20.37 -11.53 5.58
CA LEU A 75 -19.13 -11.02 4.99
C LEU A 75 -19.36 -10.45 3.60
N ASN A 76 -18.92 -9.21 3.38
CA ASN A 76 -18.94 -8.57 2.08
C ASN A 76 -17.72 -7.66 1.87
N VAL A 77 -17.47 -7.26 0.62
CA VAL A 77 -16.48 -6.26 0.23
C VAL A 77 -17.14 -5.31 -0.76
N ASP A 78 -17.32 -4.04 -0.36
CA ASP A 78 -17.99 -3.00 -1.18
C ASP A 78 -19.33 -3.50 -1.77
N GLY A 79 -20.18 -4.10 -0.89
CA GLY A 79 -21.48 -4.67 -1.27
C GLY A 79 -21.43 -6.00 -2.03
N ASN A 80 -20.25 -6.61 -2.21
CA ASN A 80 -20.10 -7.90 -2.87
C ASN A 80 -20.00 -9.03 -1.83
N PRO A 81 -21.03 -9.89 -1.68
CA PRO A 81 -21.06 -10.95 -0.65
C PRO A 81 -19.93 -11.95 -0.83
N LYS A 82 -19.36 -12.40 0.28
CA LYS A 82 -18.32 -13.41 0.34
C LYS A 82 -18.68 -14.53 1.32
N THR A 83 -18.09 -15.69 1.11
CA THR A 83 -18.20 -16.84 2.02
C THR A 83 -16.90 -16.98 2.77
N ASN A 84 -16.96 -17.02 4.09
CA ASN A 84 -15.83 -17.38 4.93
C ASN A 84 -15.69 -18.90 5.08
N TYR A 85 -14.58 -19.33 5.68
CA TYR A 85 -14.25 -20.75 5.84
C TYR A 85 -14.09 -21.17 7.31
N ASP A 86 -14.50 -20.33 8.22
CA ASP A 86 -14.35 -20.52 9.65
C ASP A 86 -15.33 -21.48 10.29
N ASN A 87 -14.96 -21.95 11.49
CA ASN A 87 -15.85 -22.75 12.34
C ASN A 87 -16.70 -21.83 13.25
N PRO A 88 -18.04 -21.86 13.15
CA PRO A 88 -18.92 -20.95 13.91
C PRO A 88 -18.82 -21.04 15.43
N SER A 89 -17.99 -21.89 16.00
CA SER A 89 -17.92 -22.08 17.46
C SER A 89 -16.78 -21.33 18.18
N SER A 90 -15.93 -20.53 17.50
CA SER A 90 -14.69 -20.02 18.10
C SER A 90 -14.30 -18.57 17.79
N PHE A 91 -15.15 -17.75 17.17
CA PHE A 91 -14.85 -16.35 16.76
C PHE A 91 -13.53 -16.23 15.98
N PRO A 92 -13.26 -17.08 15.02
CA PRO A 92 -12.04 -16.99 14.23
C PRO A 92 -12.15 -15.86 13.21
N THR A 93 -11.00 -15.45 12.64
CA THR A 93 -10.93 -14.45 11.58
C THR A 93 -10.21 -15.01 10.37
N ASP A 94 -10.82 -14.81 9.19
CA ASP A 94 -10.19 -15.03 7.90
C ASP A 94 -9.44 -13.79 7.40
N ILE A 95 -8.59 -13.97 6.39
CA ILE A 95 -7.94 -12.89 5.66
C ILE A 95 -8.74 -12.58 4.41
N VAL A 96 -9.01 -11.31 4.13
CA VAL A 96 -9.49 -10.85 2.84
C VAL A 96 -8.38 -10.11 2.10
N LEU A 97 -8.15 -10.51 0.84
CA LEU A 97 -7.43 -9.73 -0.16
C LEU A 97 -8.45 -9.14 -1.11
N ALA A 98 -8.57 -7.81 -1.15
CA ALA A 98 -9.50 -7.10 -2.02
C ALA A 98 -8.75 -6.20 -3.01
N SER A 99 -9.29 -6.04 -4.21
CA SER A 99 -8.76 -5.16 -5.24
C SER A 99 -9.80 -4.15 -5.71
N PHE A 100 -9.37 -2.91 -5.83
CA PHE A 100 -10.14 -1.80 -6.38
C PHE A 100 -9.36 -1.14 -7.51
N SER A 101 -10.05 -0.59 -8.50
CA SER A 101 -9.42 0.27 -9.49
C SER A 101 -9.06 1.64 -8.89
N CYS A 102 -8.29 2.41 -9.62
CA CYS A 102 -7.83 3.73 -9.18
C CYS A 102 -8.97 4.68 -8.79
N ASP A 103 -10.14 4.55 -9.38
CA ASP A 103 -11.36 5.32 -9.10
C ASP A 103 -12.20 4.76 -7.95
N GLY A 104 -11.73 3.70 -7.30
CA GLY A 104 -12.43 3.03 -6.20
C GLY A 104 -13.44 1.97 -6.64
N THR A 105 -13.57 1.66 -7.93
CA THR A 105 -14.47 0.59 -8.38
C THR A 105 -13.93 -0.77 -7.94
N TYR A 106 -14.79 -1.59 -7.30
CA TYR A 106 -14.44 -2.96 -6.92
C TYR A 106 -14.06 -3.79 -8.14
N ARG A 107 -12.97 -4.55 -8.05
CA ARG A 107 -12.47 -5.45 -9.10
C ARG A 107 -12.70 -6.91 -8.74
N TRP A 108 -12.14 -7.35 -7.64
CA TRP A 108 -12.26 -8.72 -7.13
C TRP A 108 -11.81 -8.79 -5.67
N SER A 109 -12.15 -9.88 -4.99
CA SER A 109 -11.58 -10.22 -3.68
C SER A 109 -11.44 -11.72 -3.49
N LYS A 110 -10.53 -12.12 -2.60
CA LYS A 110 -10.26 -13.52 -2.20
C LYS A 110 -10.30 -13.65 -0.69
N ILE A 111 -10.89 -14.74 -0.22
CA ILE A 111 -10.85 -15.12 1.20
C ILE A 111 -9.78 -16.19 1.38
N ILE A 112 -8.92 -16.00 2.37
CA ILE A 112 -7.84 -16.89 2.74
C ILE A 112 -8.03 -17.23 4.22
N GLY A 113 -8.38 -18.47 4.54
CA GLY A 113 -8.68 -18.81 5.90
C GLY A 113 -8.95 -20.29 6.13
N GLY A 114 -9.37 -20.62 7.34
CA GLY A 114 -9.65 -21.96 7.80
C GLY A 114 -10.37 -21.98 9.15
N SER A 115 -10.16 -23.00 9.97
CA SER A 115 -10.88 -23.17 11.24
C SER A 115 -10.29 -22.42 12.44
N GLY A 116 -9.27 -21.59 12.22
CA GLY A 116 -8.57 -20.85 13.29
C GLY A 116 -8.51 -19.36 13.04
N THR A 117 -7.79 -18.63 13.90
CA THR A 117 -7.52 -17.19 13.71
C THR A 117 -6.27 -17.01 12.86
N GLU A 118 -6.44 -16.48 11.67
CA GLU A 118 -5.38 -16.20 10.73
C GLU A 118 -4.60 -14.94 11.10
N ASN A 119 -3.30 -14.91 10.76
CA ASN A 119 -2.48 -13.72 10.91
C ASN A 119 -2.01 -13.20 9.56
N ILE A 120 -2.19 -11.89 9.38
CA ILE A 120 -1.76 -11.15 8.20
C ILE A 120 -0.30 -10.74 8.37
N SER A 121 0.44 -10.76 7.26
CA SER A 121 1.76 -10.12 7.17
C SER A 121 1.69 -8.87 6.29
N SER A 122 1.69 -9.03 4.96
CA SER A 122 1.62 -7.91 4.03
C SER A 122 1.15 -8.33 2.65
N VAL A 123 0.79 -7.34 1.83
CA VAL A 123 0.57 -7.44 0.38
C VAL A 123 1.60 -6.59 -0.34
N GLN A 124 2.14 -7.09 -1.46
CA GLN A 124 3.09 -6.37 -2.33
C GLN A 124 2.76 -6.66 -3.80
N VAL A 125 3.23 -5.79 -4.69
CA VAL A 125 3.06 -5.93 -6.13
C VAL A 125 4.43 -5.91 -6.80
N ASP A 126 4.66 -6.80 -7.78
CA ASP A 126 5.91 -6.82 -8.55
C ASP A 126 5.87 -5.88 -9.75
N SER A 127 7.00 -5.75 -10.46
CA SER A 127 7.15 -4.90 -11.64
C SER A 127 6.26 -5.31 -12.84
N GLN A 128 5.60 -6.46 -12.77
CA GLN A 128 4.68 -7.00 -13.77
C GLN A 128 3.21 -6.95 -13.31
N ASP A 129 2.94 -6.20 -12.24
CA ASP A 129 1.61 -6.04 -11.62
C ASP A 129 1.05 -7.34 -11.01
N ASN A 130 1.88 -8.35 -10.71
CA ASN A 130 1.43 -9.51 -9.95
C ASN A 130 1.38 -9.20 -8.46
N VAL A 131 0.40 -9.76 -7.78
CA VAL A 131 0.08 -9.51 -6.38
C VAL A 131 0.56 -10.66 -5.51
N TYR A 132 1.28 -10.34 -4.45
CA TYR A 132 1.79 -11.30 -3.48
C TYR A 132 1.20 -11.04 -2.11
N VAL A 133 0.84 -12.10 -1.41
CA VAL A 133 0.30 -12.05 -0.05
C VAL A 133 1.06 -13.02 0.84
N ALA A 134 1.50 -12.56 1.99
CA ALA A 134 2.05 -13.42 3.03
C ALA A 134 1.20 -13.36 4.31
N GLY A 135 1.19 -14.47 5.03
CA GLY A 135 0.45 -14.61 6.25
C GLY A 135 0.70 -15.94 6.95
N ARG A 136 -0.15 -16.24 7.91
CA ARG A 136 -0.17 -17.50 8.64
C ARG A 136 -1.60 -18.01 8.76
N ILE A 137 -1.81 -19.25 8.32
CA ILE A 137 -3.04 -19.99 8.53
C ILE A 137 -2.95 -20.75 9.87
N ALA A 138 -3.92 -20.57 10.73
CA ALA A 138 -4.05 -21.26 12.02
C ALA A 138 -5.02 -22.44 11.95
N SER A 139 -4.84 -23.29 10.97
CA SER A 139 -5.65 -24.51 10.80
C SER A 139 -5.06 -25.65 11.59
N CYS A 140 -5.66 -25.98 12.74
CA CYS A 140 -5.29 -27.13 13.56
C CYS A 140 -6.24 -28.30 13.35
N ASP A 141 -5.70 -29.44 12.95
CA ASP A 141 -6.34 -30.74 13.15
C ASP A 141 -5.93 -31.27 14.53
N ASN A 142 -6.72 -30.95 15.57
CA ASN A 142 -6.45 -31.40 16.94
C ASN A 142 -6.82 -32.88 17.16
N GLY A 143 -7.08 -33.66 16.11
CA GLY A 143 -7.37 -35.08 16.21
C GLY A 143 -8.68 -35.44 16.95
N SER A 144 -9.43 -34.45 17.40
CA SER A 144 -10.68 -34.67 18.17
C SER A 144 -11.93 -34.10 17.53
N VAL A 145 -11.84 -33.47 16.38
CA VAL A 145 -12.99 -32.95 15.64
C VAL A 145 -12.84 -33.38 14.18
N SER A 146 -13.86 -34.04 13.66
CA SER A 146 -14.00 -34.28 12.23
C SER A 146 -13.92 -32.93 11.49
N GLN A 147 -12.77 -32.64 10.89
CA GLN A 147 -12.44 -31.35 10.26
C GLN A 147 -13.28 -31.16 8.99
N PRO A 148 -14.26 -30.25 8.95
CA PRO A 148 -14.84 -29.85 7.69
C PRO A 148 -14.13 -28.64 7.04
N TYR A 149 -13.16 -27.98 7.71
CA TYR A 149 -12.62 -26.69 7.27
C TYR A 149 -11.09 -26.65 7.24
N PRO A 150 -10.43 -27.32 6.26
CA PRO A 150 -9.01 -27.14 6.03
C PRO A 150 -8.75 -25.69 5.61
N GLY A 151 -7.60 -25.13 5.99
CA GLY A 151 -7.16 -23.83 5.49
C GLY A 151 -7.17 -23.82 3.96
N ARG A 152 -7.61 -22.71 3.35
CA ARG A 152 -7.75 -22.59 1.89
C ARG A 152 -7.61 -21.15 1.41
N ILE A 153 -7.36 -21.02 0.12
CA ILE A 153 -7.54 -19.79 -0.66
C ILE A 153 -8.77 -20.02 -1.50
N GLU A 154 -9.94 -19.60 -1.06
CA GLU A 154 -11.24 -19.86 -1.69
C GLU A 154 -11.29 -21.27 -2.37
N ASN A 155 -11.54 -21.31 -3.68
CA ASN A 155 -11.55 -22.52 -4.49
C ASN A 155 -10.21 -22.79 -5.19
N ASP A 156 -9.21 -21.93 -5.00
CA ASP A 156 -7.95 -21.96 -5.75
C ASP A 156 -6.93 -22.92 -5.13
N TYR A 157 -6.88 -23.00 -3.78
CA TYR A 157 -5.90 -23.83 -3.10
C TYR A 157 -6.42 -24.33 -1.74
N THR A 158 -6.14 -25.59 -1.41
CA THR A 158 -6.39 -26.16 -0.08
C THR A 158 -5.06 -26.50 0.60
N PHE A 159 -4.86 -25.98 1.81
CA PHE A 159 -3.69 -26.30 2.62
C PHE A 159 -3.83 -27.75 3.12
N SER A 160 -3.07 -28.68 2.55
CA SER A 160 -3.04 -30.05 3.03
C SER A 160 -2.34 -30.10 4.39
N ASN A 161 -3.00 -30.64 5.40
CA ASN A 161 -2.43 -30.88 6.71
C ASN A 161 -1.49 -32.10 6.63
N ALA A 162 -0.19 -31.88 6.53
CA ALA A 162 0.78 -32.89 6.88
C ALA A 162 0.82 -32.95 8.42
N SER A 163 0.15 -33.93 9.00
CA SER A 163 0.25 -34.37 10.41
C SER A 163 0.53 -33.27 11.46
N ASN A 164 -0.50 -32.82 12.19
CA ASN A 164 -0.43 -32.06 13.45
C ASN A 164 0.16 -30.62 13.38
N ALA A 165 0.22 -30.01 12.21
CA ALA A 165 0.73 -28.66 12.07
C ALA A 165 -0.38 -27.63 12.28
N CYS A 166 -0.44 -27.01 13.46
CA CYS A 166 -1.44 -26.03 13.84
C CYS A 166 -1.19 -24.62 13.31
N SER A 167 -0.11 -24.36 12.57
CA SER A 167 0.23 -23.01 12.12
C SER A 167 1.15 -23.08 10.91
N LEU A 168 0.67 -22.58 9.79
CA LEU A 168 1.37 -22.62 8.51
C LEU A 168 1.60 -21.22 7.98
N ILE A 169 2.86 -20.78 7.91
CA ILE A 169 3.18 -19.56 7.17
C ILE A 169 3.15 -19.84 5.68
N PHE A 170 2.69 -18.87 4.92
CA PHE A 170 2.56 -18.97 3.47
C PHE A 170 2.89 -17.66 2.78
N LEU A 171 3.26 -17.76 1.52
CA LEU A 171 3.39 -16.68 0.56
C LEU A 171 2.71 -17.14 -0.73
N ALA A 172 1.66 -16.44 -1.13
CA ALA A 172 0.86 -16.74 -2.32
C ALA A 172 1.03 -15.66 -3.38
N LYS A 173 1.04 -16.05 -4.66
CA LYS A 173 1.07 -15.15 -5.82
C LYS A 173 -0.23 -15.25 -6.60
N PHE A 174 -0.73 -14.09 -7.02
CA PHE A 174 -1.86 -13.91 -7.92
C PHE A 174 -1.45 -13.01 -9.08
N ASP A 175 -2.13 -13.08 -10.21
CA ASP A 175 -2.02 -12.05 -11.22
C ASP A 175 -2.87 -10.82 -10.86
N THR A 176 -2.79 -9.76 -11.68
CA THR A 176 -3.55 -8.50 -11.46
C THR A 176 -5.07 -8.70 -11.44
N ASN A 177 -5.58 -9.81 -11.99
CA ASN A 177 -7.01 -10.16 -12.01
C ASN A 177 -7.43 -11.08 -10.86
N GLY A 178 -6.52 -11.38 -9.93
CA GLY A 178 -6.78 -12.26 -8.80
C GLY A 178 -6.74 -13.75 -9.13
N VAL A 179 -6.17 -14.14 -10.28
CA VAL A 179 -5.99 -15.55 -10.63
C VAL A 179 -4.77 -16.09 -9.87
N PHE A 180 -5.00 -17.12 -9.06
CA PHE A 180 -3.96 -17.76 -8.28
C PHE A 180 -2.90 -18.41 -9.17
N GLN A 181 -1.63 -18.18 -8.86
CA GLN A 181 -0.48 -18.66 -9.62
C GLN A 181 0.28 -19.75 -8.89
N TYR A 182 0.71 -19.48 -7.67
CA TYR A 182 1.40 -20.43 -6.82
C TYR A 182 1.37 -20.04 -5.34
N ILE A 183 1.76 -20.99 -4.48
CA ILE A 183 2.00 -20.76 -3.05
C ILE A 183 3.36 -21.34 -2.64
N LYS A 184 4.05 -20.65 -1.75
CA LYS A 184 5.24 -21.13 -1.07
C LYS A 184 4.95 -21.27 0.41
N ARG A 185 5.35 -22.41 0.95
CA ARG A 185 5.29 -22.73 2.38
C ARG A 185 6.67 -23.22 2.77
N PRO A 186 7.39 -22.56 3.69
CA PRO A 186 8.58 -23.17 4.26
C PRO A 186 8.20 -24.52 4.85
N GLN A 187 8.96 -25.55 4.54
CA GLN A 187 8.71 -26.88 5.09
C GLN A 187 8.89 -26.83 6.61
N LEU A 188 7.92 -27.35 7.35
CA LEU A 188 8.03 -27.43 8.80
C LEU A 188 8.89 -28.64 9.19
N PRO A 189 9.65 -28.56 10.29
CA PRO A 189 10.41 -29.71 10.77
C PRO A 189 9.46 -30.87 11.11
N THR A 190 9.79 -32.05 10.63
CA THR A 190 8.97 -33.26 10.72
C THR A 190 8.90 -33.86 12.14
N THR A 191 9.55 -33.28 13.15
CA THR A 191 9.91 -33.99 14.39
C THR A 191 9.44 -33.39 15.71
N SER A 192 8.72 -32.26 15.74
CA SER A 192 8.30 -31.71 17.05
C SER A 192 7.01 -30.90 16.97
N SER A 193 6.04 -31.26 17.80
CA SER A 193 4.80 -30.52 18.01
C SER A 193 5.03 -29.07 18.49
N ASN A 194 6.17 -28.77 19.11
CA ASN A 194 6.52 -27.44 19.61
C ASN A 194 7.08 -26.51 18.50
N ALA A 195 7.67 -27.06 17.46
CA ALA A 195 8.26 -26.27 16.37
C ALA A 195 7.24 -25.41 15.60
N ILE A 196 6.01 -25.85 15.56
CA ILE A 196 4.91 -25.22 14.83
C ILE A 196 4.43 -23.93 15.49
N THR A 197 4.50 -23.88 16.81
CA THR A 197 4.03 -22.72 17.61
C THR A 197 4.90 -21.48 17.41
N TYR A 198 6.12 -21.64 16.92
CA TYR A 198 7.12 -20.56 16.84
C TYR A 198 7.42 -20.06 15.42
N THR A 199 6.80 -20.64 14.38
CA THR A 199 6.89 -20.03 13.05
C THR A 199 6.02 -18.79 12.98
N ALA A 200 6.62 -17.69 12.50
CA ALA A 200 5.88 -16.46 12.24
C ALA A 200 6.28 -15.89 10.88
N SER A 201 5.29 -15.34 10.18
CA SER A 201 5.47 -14.53 9.00
C SER A 201 5.25 -13.07 9.41
N PHE A 202 6.20 -12.21 9.07
CA PHE A 202 6.09 -10.79 9.35
C PHE A 202 5.74 -10.06 8.05
N ASN A 203 6.57 -9.17 7.60
CA ASN A 203 6.34 -8.53 6.34
C ASN A 203 7.25 -9.15 5.24
N PHE A 204 7.03 -8.80 4.00
CA PHE A 204 7.97 -9.06 2.91
C PHE A 204 8.05 -7.83 2.01
N GLN A 205 9.12 -7.73 1.24
CA GLN A 205 9.34 -6.68 0.27
C GLN A 205 9.80 -7.29 -1.05
N ILE A 206 9.36 -6.70 -2.15
CA ILE A 206 9.85 -7.02 -3.49
C ILE A 206 10.74 -5.88 -3.95
N GLN A 207 11.96 -6.19 -4.35
CA GLN A 207 12.89 -5.22 -4.89
C GLN A 207 13.83 -5.88 -5.91
N ASP A 208 14.02 -5.23 -7.05
CA ASP A 208 14.88 -5.73 -8.13
C ASP A 208 14.52 -7.17 -8.56
N ASP A 209 13.19 -7.45 -8.63
CA ASP A 209 12.61 -8.76 -8.93
C ASP A 209 13.01 -9.89 -7.96
N ILE A 210 13.44 -9.53 -6.76
CA ILE A 210 13.71 -10.45 -5.66
C ILE A 210 12.71 -10.19 -4.53
N LEU A 211 12.20 -11.27 -3.97
CA LEU A 211 11.30 -11.27 -2.85
C LEU A 211 12.09 -11.53 -1.57
N TYR A 212 12.01 -10.63 -0.59
CA TYR A 212 12.65 -10.68 0.73
C TYR A 212 11.56 -10.92 1.78
N TRP A 213 11.44 -12.17 2.27
CA TRP A 213 10.40 -12.56 3.22
C TRP A 213 10.95 -12.71 4.63
N PHE A 214 10.49 -11.87 5.56
CA PHE A 214 10.89 -11.88 6.95
C PHE A 214 10.09 -12.90 7.75
N VAL A 215 10.79 -13.84 8.37
CA VAL A 215 10.18 -14.95 9.11
C VAL A 215 10.94 -15.26 10.39
N TRP A 216 10.27 -15.86 11.35
CA TRP A 216 10.92 -16.60 12.43
C TRP A 216 10.80 -18.09 12.15
N LEU A 217 11.91 -18.80 12.29
CA LEU A 217 11.98 -20.22 12.02
C LEU A 217 12.66 -20.93 13.20
N PRO A 218 12.02 -21.96 13.80
CA PRO A 218 12.68 -22.87 14.73
C PRO A 218 13.71 -23.74 14.00
N PRO A 219 14.51 -24.56 14.72
CA PRO A 219 15.41 -25.53 14.12
C PRO A 219 14.67 -26.45 13.17
N GLY A 220 15.22 -26.68 11.98
CA GLY A 220 14.58 -27.53 10.97
C GLY A 220 15.08 -27.29 9.56
N THR A 221 14.53 -28.06 8.62
CA THR A 221 14.85 -27.97 7.19
C THR A 221 13.68 -27.32 6.43
N TYR A 222 13.98 -26.36 5.59
CA TYR A 222 13.05 -25.47 4.92
C TYR A 222 13.35 -25.34 3.42
N ALA A 223 12.44 -24.69 2.69
CA ALA A 223 12.57 -24.43 1.26
C ALA A 223 12.86 -25.71 0.46
N ASP A 224 12.02 -26.75 0.68
CA ASP A 224 12.12 -28.06 0.03
C ASP A 224 13.49 -28.75 0.21
N GLY A 225 14.13 -28.53 1.36
CA GLY A 225 15.43 -29.11 1.69
C GLY A 225 16.64 -28.23 1.36
N ALA A 226 16.43 -27.07 0.73
CA ALA A 226 17.51 -26.17 0.31
C ALA A 226 18.16 -25.41 1.47
N PHE A 227 17.48 -25.29 2.62
CA PHE A 227 17.97 -24.55 3.77
C PHE A 227 17.72 -25.31 5.08
N THR A 228 18.73 -25.38 5.96
CA THR A 228 18.61 -25.97 7.29
C THR A 228 18.97 -24.94 8.35
N ASN A 229 17.99 -24.59 9.22
CA ASN A 229 18.27 -23.87 10.45
C ASN A 229 18.78 -24.87 11.51
N SER A 230 20.05 -24.81 11.83
CA SER A 230 20.71 -25.64 12.85
C SER A 230 20.89 -24.96 14.22
N THR A 231 20.36 -23.73 14.39
CA THR A 231 20.42 -23.03 15.68
C THR A 231 19.57 -23.73 16.72
N SER A 232 19.89 -23.58 18.00
CA SER A 232 19.03 -24.06 19.09
C SER A 232 17.87 -23.12 19.41
N GLU A 233 17.80 -21.99 18.74
CA GLU A 233 16.84 -20.92 19.02
C GLU A 233 15.48 -21.22 18.39
N THR A 234 14.42 -21.11 19.18
CA THR A 234 13.05 -21.35 18.72
C THR A 234 12.47 -20.23 17.88
N HIS A 235 13.07 -19.02 17.92
CA HIS A 235 12.60 -17.81 17.23
C HIS A 235 13.75 -17.15 16.46
N ALA A 236 14.47 -17.92 15.65
CA ALA A 236 15.53 -17.35 14.85
C ALA A 236 14.96 -16.49 13.71
N PRO A 237 15.30 -15.18 13.63
CA PRO A 237 14.85 -14.32 12.57
C PRO A 237 15.65 -14.57 11.29
N TYR A 238 14.92 -14.80 10.19
CA TYR A 238 15.50 -14.99 8.87
C TYR A 238 14.84 -14.09 7.84
N VAL A 239 15.62 -13.74 6.82
CA VAL A 239 15.12 -13.26 5.54
C VAL A 239 15.26 -14.39 4.53
N LEU A 240 14.15 -14.93 4.05
CA LEU A 240 14.13 -15.88 2.96
C LEU A 240 14.05 -15.13 1.65
N LYS A 241 14.95 -15.40 0.72
CA LYS A 241 14.98 -14.76 -0.60
C LYS A 241 14.49 -15.72 -1.66
N TYR A 242 13.57 -15.25 -2.50
CA TYR A 242 13.00 -15.99 -3.61
C TYR A 242 13.01 -15.13 -4.89
N ASN A 243 13.14 -15.79 -6.04
CA ASN A 243 12.81 -15.19 -7.32
C ASN A 243 11.28 -15.06 -7.47
N LEU A 244 10.81 -14.21 -8.39
CA LEU A 244 9.37 -14.00 -8.64
C LEU A 244 8.65 -15.25 -9.21
N ASP A 245 9.39 -16.25 -9.69
CA ASP A 245 8.84 -17.57 -10.06
C ASP A 245 8.67 -18.51 -8.85
N GLY A 246 9.10 -18.06 -7.66
CA GLY A 246 9.04 -18.81 -6.42
C GLY A 246 10.19 -19.80 -6.22
N SER A 247 11.26 -19.75 -7.02
CA SER A 247 12.48 -20.51 -6.75
C SER A 247 13.27 -19.88 -5.59
N PHE A 248 13.73 -20.70 -4.65
CA PHE A 248 14.48 -20.26 -3.48
C PHE A 248 15.91 -19.83 -3.89
N ILE A 249 16.38 -18.73 -3.31
CA ILE A 249 17.73 -18.21 -3.55
C ILE A 249 18.62 -18.52 -2.35
N GLU A 250 18.29 -17.95 -1.19
CA GLU A 250 19.06 -18.10 0.04
C GLU A 250 18.25 -17.71 1.29
N ALA A 251 18.78 -18.03 2.47
CA ALA A 251 18.29 -17.57 3.76
C ALA A 251 19.39 -16.79 4.50
N THR A 252 19.08 -15.57 4.92
CA THR A 252 19.98 -14.73 5.73
C THR A 252 19.46 -14.65 7.15
N GLN A 253 20.21 -15.07 8.15
CA GLN A 253 19.85 -14.94 9.55
C GLN A 253 20.11 -13.49 10.02
N LEU A 254 19.12 -12.85 10.67
CA LEU A 254 19.26 -11.51 11.23
C LEU A 254 19.63 -11.61 12.72
N GLY A 255 20.90 -11.83 12.97
CA GLY A 255 21.41 -11.96 14.32
C GLY A 255 20.87 -13.16 15.11
N ASN A 256 21.06 -13.12 16.42
CA ASN A 256 20.56 -14.12 17.36
C ASN A 256 19.75 -13.43 18.46
N ILE A 257 18.49 -13.82 18.62
CA ILE A 257 17.59 -13.29 19.64
C ILE A 257 17.35 -14.40 20.68
N GLN A 258 17.69 -14.14 21.95
CA GLN A 258 17.54 -15.10 23.03
C GLN A 258 16.73 -14.51 24.19
N GLY A 259 15.85 -15.31 24.77
CA GLY A 259 15.08 -14.98 25.97
C GLY A 259 13.57 -15.22 25.79
N ILE A 260 12.80 -14.76 26.77
CA ILE A 260 11.33 -14.91 26.77
C ILE A 260 10.70 -13.67 26.14
N PHE A 261 9.84 -13.88 25.17
CA PHE A 261 9.29 -12.82 24.33
C PHE A 261 7.82 -12.52 24.66
N SER A 262 7.57 -11.30 25.06
CA SER A 262 6.28 -10.64 24.94
C SER A 262 6.59 -9.28 24.32
N ILE A 263 6.68 -9.25 22.99
CA ILE A 263 7.17 -8.11 22.21
C ILE A 263 6.36 -7.94 20.93
N ILE A 264 6.24 -6.68 20.51
CA ILE A 264 5.83 -6.32 19.15
C ILE A 264 7.11 -6.16 18.33
N VAL A 265 7.16 -6.80 17.17
CA VAL A 265 8.32 -6.74 16.25
C VAL A 265 7.84 -6.40 14.86
N ASN A 266 8.51 -5.44 14.23
CA ASN A 266 8.34 -5.15 12.82
C ASN A 266 9.69 -5.22 12.11
N TYR A 267 9.66 -5.59 10.82
CA TYR A 267 10.83 -5.75 9.97
C TYR A 267 10.73 -4.86 8.75
N TYR A 268 11.87 -4.30 8.36
CA TYR A 268 11.99 -3.43 7.20
C TYR A 268 13.31 -3.69 6.48
N ARG A 269 13.30 -3.50 5.17
CA ARG A 269 14.51 -3.45 4.36
C ARG A 269 14.60 -2.08 3.71
N ASN A 270 15.72 -1.39 3.86
CA ASN A 270 15.94 -0.14 3.16
C ASN A 270 16.21 -0.43 1.68
N PRO A 271 15.37 0.07 0.75
CA PRO A 271 15.51 -0.24 -0.66
C PRO A 271 16.78 0.35 -1.30
N ASN A 272 17.39 1.38 -0.70
CA ASN A 272 18.51 2.08 -1.29
C ASN A 272 19.87 1.43 -0.99
N ASN A 273 20.04 0.84 0.21
CA ASN A 273 21.31 0.20 0.63
C ASN A 273 21.17 -1.29 0.93
N GLY A 274 19.94 -1.81 0.99
CA GLY A 274 19.63 -3.21 1.24
C GLY A 274 19.74 -3.64 2.70
N PHE A 275 20.02 -2.75 3.64
CA PHE A 275 20.14 -3.06 5.06
C PHE A 275 18.80 -3.44 5.66
N TYR A 276 18.85 -4.30 6.69
CA TYR A 276 17.66 -4.76 7.37
C TYR A 276 17.51 -4.05 8.72
N TYR A 277 16.26 -3.71 9.03
CA TYR A 277 15.91 -3.02 10.27
C TYR A 277 14.85 -3.82 11.01
N MET A 278 14.98 -3.84 12.35
CA MET A 278 13.99 -4.44 13.24
C MET A 278 13.63 -3.43 14.33
N THR A 279 12.33 -3.28 14.58
CA THR A 279 11.84 -2.53 15.74
C THR A 279 11.29 -3.49 16.77
N PHE A 280 11.57 -3.21 18.04
CA PHE A 280 11.07 -3.98 19.16
C PHE A 280 10.35 -3.08 20.14
N ALA A 281 9.19 -3.54 20.65
CA ALA A 281 8.52 -2.94 21.78
C ALA A 281 8.10 -4.04 22.76
N LYS A 282 8.53 -3.93 24.01
CA LYS A 282 8.13 -4.86 25.08
C LYS A 282 6.69 -4.63 25.49
N THR A 283 5.92 -5.68 25.59
CA THR A 283 4.54 -5.65 26.11
C THR A 283 4.47 -6.09 27.57
N SER A 284 5.57 -6.63 28.13
CA SER A 284 5.71 -7.01 29.53
C SER A 284 7.16 -6.85 30.00
N SER A 285 7.43 -7.05 31.30
CA SER A 285 8.78 -6.99 31.90
C SER A 285 9.64 -8.20 31.51
N THR A 286 9.87 -8.36 30.21
CA THR A 286 10.72 -9.43 29.66
C THR A 286 12.15 -8.94 29.46
N THR A 287 13.12 -9.84 29.62
CA THR A 287 14.51 -9.59 29.27
C THR A 287 14.90 -10.49 28.11
N PHE A 288 15.50 -9.92 27.10
CA PHE A 288 16.03 -10.66 25.95
C PHE A 288 17.32 -10.02 25.45
N THR A 289 18.09 -10.77 24.69
CA THR A 289 19.35 -10.31 24.11
C THR A 289 19.26 -10.37 22.58
N ILE A 290 19.97 -9.46 21.92
CA ILE A 290 20.23 -9.45 20.49
C ILE A 290 21.73 -9.59 20.30
N ASN A 291 22.20 -10.69 19.69
CA ASN A 291 23.62 -11.03 19.57
C ASN A 291 24.34 -10.98 20.91
N GLY A 292 23.72 -11.48 21.97
CA GLY A 292 24.27 -11.46 23.35
C GLY A 292 24.21 -10.10 24.04
N GLN A 293 23.80 -9.03 23.38
CA GLN A 293 23.62 -7.71 23.98
C GLN A 293 22.19 -7.59 24.56
N PRO A 294 22.04 -7.29 25.85
CA PRO A 294 20.71 -7.18 26.46
C PRO A 294 19.93 -6.00 25.89
N VAL A 295 18.63 -6.21 25.68
CA VAL A 295 17.66 -5.13 25.47
C VAL A 295 17.06 -4.80 26.83
N VAL A 296 17.49 -3.67 27.39
CA VAL A 296 17.16 -3.27 28.76
C VAL A 296 15.84 -2.47 28.76
N ASN A 297 15.68 -1.55 27.82
CA ASN A 297 14.58 -0.60 27.79
C ASN A 297 13.34 -1.14 27.04
N ALA A 298 12.28 -0.33 26.99
CA ALA A 298 10.97 -0.75 26.49
C ALA A 298 10.94 -0.96 24.97
N ALA A 299 11.76 -0.20 24.22
CA ALA A 299 11.78 -0.25 22.77
C ALA A 299 13.22 -0.18 22.23
N ALA A 300 13.43 -0.80 21.08
CA ALA A 300 14.70 -0.73 20.36
C ALA A 300 14.49 -0.68 18.84
N LEU A 301 15.39 0.04 18.17
CA LEU A 301 15.62 0.01 16.73
C LEU A 301 16.99 -0.63 16.47
N VAL A 302 17.02 -1.61 15.58
CA VAL A 302 18.23 -2.40 15.29
C VAL A 302 18.48 -2.42 13.80
N CYS A 303 19.72 -2.30 13.37
CA CYS A 303 20.15 -2.36 11.98
C CYS A 303 21.15 -3.49 11.76
N TYR A 304 20.94 -4.22 10.66
CA TYR A 304 21.82 -5.27 10.16
C TYR A 304 22.26 -4.96 8.73
N ASP A 305 23.47 -5.38 8.38
CA ASP A 305 23.94 -5.35 7.00
C ASP A 305 23.22 -6.40 6.12
N ASN A 306 23.54 -6.43 4.83
CA ASN A 306 22.96 -7.37 3.86
C ASN A 306 23.27 -8.84 4.14
N ASN A 307 24.27 -9.13 5.00
CA ASN A 307 24.67 -10.46 5.41
C ASN A 307 24.07 -10.85 6.78
N GLY A 308 23.25 -9.99 7.40
CA GLY A 308 22.65 -10.22 8.70
C GLY A 308 23.56 -9.92 9.89
N ASN A 309 24.70 -9.24 9.69
CA ASN A 309 25.56 -8.81 10.79
C ASN A 309 24.98 -7.56 11.46
N LEU A 310 24.92 -7.56 12.79
CA LEU A 310 24.46 -6.43 13.57
C LEU A 310 25.42 -5.24 13.38
N LEU A 311 24.90 -4.12 12.89
CA LEU A 311 25.65 -2.87 12.75
C LEU A 311 25.51 -2.00 14.00
N TRP A 312 24.29 -1.78 14.44
CA TRP A 312 24.01 -0.97 15.63
C TRP A 312 22.63 -1.27 16.23
N LYS A 313 22.44 -0.85 17.49
CA LYS A 313 21.19 -0.90 18.24
C LYS A 313 20.99 0.45 18.96
N ARG A 314 19.74 0.97 18.94
CA ARG A 314 19.32 2.17 19.66
C ARG A 314 18.12 1.83 20.52
N GLU A 315 18.16 2.22 21.79
CA GLU A 315 17.06 2.00 22.74
C GLU A 315 16.50 3.34 23.26
N ASN A 316 15.22 3.36 23.65
CA ASN A 316 14.66 4.44 24.45
C ASN A 316 15.29 4.49 25.86
N THR A 317 14.86 5.44 26.70
CA THR A 317 15.46 5.62 28.03
C THR A 317 14.71 4.90 29.16
N GLN A 318 13.44 4.52 28.93
CA GLN A 318 12.62 3.88 29.96
C GLN A 318 12.50 2.38 29.75
N ALA A 319 12.59 1.65 30.88
CA ALA A 319 12.44 0.19 30.89
C ALA A 319 10.96 -0.27 30.97
N MET A 320 10.01 0.64 31.26
CA MET A 320 8.61 0.31 31.43
C MET A 320 8.00 -0.13 30.09
N ALA A 321 7.47 -1.35 30.04
CA ALA A 321 6.85 -1.92 28.86
C ALA A 321 5.76 -0.99 28.31
N GLY A 322 5.77 -0.78 26.99
CA GLY A 322 4.84 0.08 26.29
C GLY A 322 5.06 1.59 26.44
N SER A 323 6.15 2.04 27.12
CA SER A 323 6.44 3.48 27.25
C SER A 323 6.77 4.15 25.91
N LEU A 324 7.32 3.40 24.96
CA LEU A 324 7.55 3.82 23.59
C LEU A 324 7.28 2.65 22.65
N VAL A 325 6.59 2.92 21.53
CA VAL A 325 6.35 1.95 20.47
C VAL A 325 6.68 2.59 19.13
N ILE A 326 7.52 1.94 18.35
CA ILE A 326 7.81 2.27 16.96
C ILE A 326 6.89 1.41 16.09
N TYR A 327 5.97 2.03 15.39
CA TYR A 327 4.99 1.32 14.56
C TYR A 327 5.44 1.17 13.12
N SER A 328 6.15 2.17 12.58
CA SER A 328 6.51 2.19 11.16
C SER A 328 7.86 2.87 10.92
N LEU A 329 8.53 2.40 9.88
CA LEU A 329 9.75 2.99 9.32
C LEU A 329 9.59 3.19 7.82
N ASP A 330 10.24 4.24 7.30
CA ASP A 330 10.51 4.42 5.88
C ASP A 330 11.83 5.16 5.66
N PHE A 331 12.31 5.24 4.41
CA PHE A 331 13.67 5.70 4.10
C PHE A 331 13.67 6.64 2.91
N ASP A 332 14.49 7.71 2.99
CA ASP A 332 14.74 8.54 1.83
C ASP A 332 15.94 8.02 0.99
N PRO A 333 16.16 8.56 -0.23
CA PRO A 333 17.27 8.17 -1.09
C PRO A 333 18.67 8.39 -0.47
N GLN A 334 18.79 9.20 0.59
CA GLN A 334 20.00 9.42 1.36
C GLN A 334 20.17 8.42 2.50
N ASN A 335 19.26 7.44 2.61
CA ASN A 335 19.16 6.43 3.67
C ASN A 335 18.80 7.00 5.06
N ASN A 336 18.33 8.23 5.15
CA ASN A 336 17.80 8.73 6.41
C ASN A 336 16.56 7.92 6.79
N ILE A 337 16.35 7.75 8.09
CA ILE A 337 15.33 6.88 8.65
C ILE A 337 14.18 7.74 9.16
N TYR A 338 12.97 7.53 8.63
CA TYR A 338 11.75 8.13 9.16
C TYR A 338 11.05 7.12 10.06
N ILE A 339 10.58 7.59 11.21
CA ILE A 339 9.97 6.77 12.24
C ILE A 339 8.62 7.36 12.62
N GLY A 340 7.58 6.52 12.56
CA GLY A 340 6.27 6.80 13.14
C GLY A 340 6.07 5.97 14.41
N GLY A 341 5.62 6.61 15.48
CA GLY A 341 5.50 5.92 16.75
C GLY A 341 4.62 6.65 17.76
N LYS A 342 4.60 6.11 18.97
CA LYS A 342 3.86 6.64 20.12
C LYS A 342 4.71 6.55 21.37
N ILE A 343 4.68 7.60 22.19
CA ILE A 343 5.17 7.55 23.58
C ILE A 343 3.94 7.33 24.46
N ALA A 344 3.95 6.29 25.27
CA ALA A 344 2.84 5.93 26.16
C ALA A 344 3.23 6.03 27.62
N GLY A 345 2.36 6.57 28.47
CA GLY A 345 2.48 6.53 29.93
C GLY A 345 2.81 7.87 30.59
N ALA A 346 2.75 7.88 31.92
CA ALA A 346 2.96 9.05 32.76
C ALA A 346 4.44 9.43 32.95
N ALA A 347 5.37 8.59 32.48
CA ALA A 347 6.79 8.83 32.59
C ALA A 347 7.32 9.53 31.33
N ILE A 348 8.18 10.52 31.50
CA ILE A 348 8.92 11.14 30.41
C ILE A 348 9.86 10.08 29.82
N ASP A 349 9.63 9.69 28.57
CA ASP A 349 10.51 8.82 27.83
C ASP A 349 11.24 9.60 26.73
N SER A 350 12.39 9.12 26.36
CA SER A 350 13.24 9.74 25.35
C SER A 350 13.80 8.70 24.40
N PHE A 351 13.77 9.02 23.11
CA PHE A 351 14.39 8.22 22.06
C PHE A 351 15.25 9.12 21.17
N MET A 352 16.53 8.82 21.06
CA MET A 352 17.49 9.59 20.26
C MET A 352 17.50 11.10 20.57
N GLY A 353 17.30 11.47 21.85
CA GLY A 353 17.23 12.87 22.26
C GLY A 353 15.87 13.55 22.10
N PHE A 354 14.93 12.92 21.41
CA PHE A 354 13.54 13.39 21.38
C PHE A 354 12.84 13.00 22.68
N THR A 355 12.21 13.95 23.32
CA THR A 355 11.46 13.77 24.58
C THR A 355 10.09 14.39 24.43
N ALA A 356 9.03 13.63 24.74
CA ALA A 356 7.68 14.15 24.80
C ALA A 356 7.19 14.20 26.24
N SER A 357 6.56 15.32 26.61
CA SER A 357 6.10 15.60 27.98
C SER A 357 4.62 15.31 28.24
N PHE A 358 3.93 14.72 27.25
CA PHE A 358 2.48 14.46 27.32
C PHE A 358 2.17 12.96 27.41
N SER A 359 1.02 12.63 27.98
CA SER A 359 0.53 11.25 27.98
C SER A 359 0.09 10.83 26.58
N SER A 360 0.89 9.99 25.93
CA SER A 360 0.57 9.29 24.69
C SER A 360 0.51 10.08 23.37
N PRO A 361 1.43 11.05 23.09
CA PRO A 361 1.46 11.65 21.77
C PRO A 361 1.99 10.66 20.71
N ALA A 362 1.37 10.67 19.53
CA ALA A 362 2.01 10.17 18.33
C ALA A 362 3.15 11.13 17.94
N PHE A 363 4.19 10.57 17.37
CA PHE A 363 5.31 11.34 16.86
C PHE A 363 5.75 10.84 15.48
N VAL A 364 6.36 11.75 14.73
CA VAL A 364 7.13 11.46 13.53
C VAL A 364 8.51 12.04 13.73
N MET A 365 9.56 11.29 13.39
CA MET A 365 10.94 11.78 13.48
C MET A 365 11.78 11.32 12.30
N LYS A 366 12.88 12.03 12.07
CA LYS A 366 13.92 11.71 11.10
C LYS A 366 15.26 11.55 11.79
N LEU A 367 15.91 10.42 11.55
CA LEU A 367 17.29 10.17 11.95
C LEU A 367 18.18 10.17 10.72
N ASP A 368 19.47 10.41 10.91
CA ASP A 368 20.46 10.17 9.86
C ASP A 368 20.58 8.66 9.55
N ALA A 369 21.29 8.33 8.47
CA ALA A 369 21.43 6.96 7.95
C ALA A 369 22.07 5.97 8.93
N THR A 370 22.82 6.45 9.92
CA THR A 370 23.50 5.65 10.95
C THR A 370 22.76 5.65 12.29
N ALA A 371 21.64 6.38 12.36
CA ALA A 371 20.90 6.64 13.59
C ALA A 371 21.80 7.16 14.74
N ASP A 372 22.80 7.97 14.41
CA ASP A 372 23.64 8.65 15.40
C ASP A 372 23.06 10.02 15.76
N ASN A 373 22.35 10.67 14.84
CA ASN A 373 21.80 11.99 15.02
C ASN A 373 20.29 12.04 14.74
N LEU A 374 19.56 12.67 15.66
CA LEU A 374 18.22 13.15 15.43
C LEU A 374 18.28 14.39 14.54
N LEU A 375 17.71 14.30 13.33
CA LEU A 375 17.67 15.45 12.41
C LEU A 375 16.48 16.37 12.73
N TRP A 376 15.32 15.79 12.98
CA TRP A 376 14.14 16.48 13.49
C TRP A 376 13.15 15.49 14.12
N ALA A 377 12.28 16.01 14.98
CA ALA A 377 11.13 15.28 15.50
C ALA A 377 9.93 16.22 15.63
N SER A 378 8.75 15.69 15.41
CA SER A 378 7.48 16.40 15.48
C SER A 378 6.44 15.55 16.21
N HIS A 379 5.64 16.16 17.06
CA HIS A 379 4.53 15.53 17.76
C HIS A 379 3.35 16.49 17.88
N HIS A 380 2.15 15.98 18.07
CA HIS A 380 0.99 16.84 18.31
C HIS A 380 1.03 17.44 19.72
N SER A 381 0.36 18.59 19.90
CA SER A 381 0.44 19.42 21.10
C SER A 381 -0.82 19.37 22.00
N THR A 382 -1.85 18.64 21.58
CA THR A 382 -3.11 18.53 22.33
C THR A 382 -3.13 17.32 23.26
N VAL A 383 -3.96 17.36 24.32
CA VAL A 383 -4.18 16.24 25.23
C VAL A 383 -4.91 15.07 24.55
N ALA A 384 -5.28 15.25 23.27
CA ALA A 384 -5.93 14.22 22.47
C ALA A 384 -4.98 13.02 22.27
N THR A 385 -5.47 11.85 22.61
CA THR A 385 -4.75 10.63 22.42
C THR A 385 -4.68 10.31 20.93
N SER A 386 -3.51 9.98 20.42
CA SER A 386 -3.32 9.39 19.10
C SER A 386 -2.63 8.04 19.29
N GLY A 387 -3.07 7.05 18.58
CA GLY A 387 -2.47 5.72 18.66
C GLY A 387 -2.42 5.08 17.29
N TYR A 388 -1.56 4.09 17.14
CA TYR A 388 -1.27 3.39 15.90
C TYR A 388 -0.86 4.36 14.78
N GLY A 389 0.21 4.10 14.11
CA GLY A 389 0.65 4.99 13.06
C GLY A 389 1.43 4.22 12.01
N ALA A 390 0.96 4.30 10.79
CA ALA A 390 1.76 3.98 9.62
C ALA A 390 2.25 5.27 8.99
N LEU A 391 3.44 5.26 8.42
CA LEU A 391 3.97 6.38 7.65
C LEU A 391 4.51 5.91 6.30
N VAL A 392 4.59 6.86 5.38
CA VAL A 392 5.19 6.65 4.06
C VAL A 392 5.96 7.90 3.66
N TYR A 393 7.15 7.69 3.09
CA TYR A 393 7.94 8.73 2.44
C TYR A 393 7.45 8.95 1.01
N ASN A 394 7.22 10.21 0.66
CA ASN A 394 6.76 10.61 -0.67
C ASN A 394 7.56 11.82 -1.19
N GLY A 395 8.85 11.59 -1.45
CA GLY A 395 9.75 12.61 -1.96
C GLY A 395 9.99 13.75 -0.97
N ASN A 396 9.32 14.88 -1.13
CA ASN A 396 9.48 16.04 -0.25
C ASN A 396 8.62 15.97 1.02
N GLU A 397 7.82 14.92 1.16
CA GLU A 397 6.85 14.80 2.24
C GLU A 397 6.94 13.45 2.95
N ILE A 398 6.48 13.45 4.20
CA ILE A 398 6.13 12.26 4.97
C ILE A 398 4.63 12.35 5.24
N ALA A 399 3.90 11.30 4.93
CA ALA A 399 2.52 11.17 5.38
C ALA A 399 2.42 10.15 6.51
N PHE A 400 1.62 10.47 7.51
CA PHE A 400 1.35 9.66 8.69
C PHE A 400 -0.14 9.47 8.83
N THR A 401 -0.60 8.26 9.09
CA THR A 401 -1.99 7.97 9.43
C THR A 401 -2.10 7.38 10.83
N GLY A 402 -3.22 7.61 11.47
CA GLY A 402 -3.52 7.15 12.81
C GLY A 402 -4.94 7.57 13.18
N TRP A 403 -5.14 8.03 14.39
CA TRP A 403 -6.41 8.60 14.81
C TRP A 403 -6.20 9.87 15.62
N CYS A 404 -7.21 10.74 15.62
CA CYS A 404 -7.26 11.95 16.41
C CYS A 404 -8.58 12.02 17.19
N ALA A 405 -8.54 12.69 18.34
CA ALA A 405 -9.69 12.88 19.19
C ALA A 405 -9.68 14.27 19.84
N GLY A 406 -10.80 14.67 20.44
CA GLY A 406 -10.98 16.00 21.04
C GLY A 406 -11.54 17.00 20.03
N THR A 407 -12.06 18.14 20.51
CA THR A 407 -12.76 19.12 19.66
C THR A 407 -11.87 19.88 18.68
N ASN A 408 -10.59 20.05 19.00
CA ASN A 408 -9.60 20.66 18.14
C ASN A 408 -8.29 19.88 18.25
N PHE A 409 -7.97 19.14 17.22
CA PHE A 409 -6.68 18.48 17.13
C PHE A 409 -5.66 19.38 16.44
N THR A 410 -4.49 19.57 17.06
CA THR A 410 -3.43 20.44 16.53
C THR A 410 -2.10 19.70 16.43
N TRP A 411 -1.38 19.92 15.32
CA TRP A 411 -0.02 19.46 15.13
C TRP A 411 0.82 20.59 14.51
N GLY A 412 1.77 21.09 15.26
CA GLY A 412 2.49 22.32 14.90
C GLY A 412 1.55 23.52 14.77
N THR A 413 1.51 24.13 13.59
CA THR A 413 0.62 25.27 13.27
C THR A 413 -0.70 24.87 12.63
N GLN A 414 -0.88 23.59 12.31
CA GLN A 414 -2.08 23.08 11.66
C GLN A 414 -3.11 22.64 12.71
N SER A 415 -4.39 22.79 12.37
CA SER A 415 -5.48 22.33 13.22
C SER A 415 -6.65 21.81 12.39
N ILE A 416 -7.34 20.80 12.92
CA ILE A 416 -8.59 20.28 12.37
C ILE A 416 -9.63 20.18 13.47
N TYR A 417 -10.88 20.35 13.08
CA TYR A 417 -12.01 20.09 13.96
C TYR A 417 -12.33 18.59 13.96
N VAL A 418 -12.43 17.99 15.13
CA VAL A 418 -12.80 16.60 15.34
C VAL A 418 -14.20 16.57 15.94
N THR A 419 -15.13 15.90 15.28
CA THR A 419 -16.54 15.87 15.72
C THR A 419 -16.80 14.96 16.91
N ALA A 420 -15.89 14.08 17.23
CA ALA A 420 -16.02 13.13 18.33
C ALA A 420 -16.02 13.82 19.70
N THR A 421 -17.18 14.34 20.07
CA THR A 421 -17.46 14.74 21.45
C THR A 421 -17.76 13.47 22.25
N ASN A 422 -17.11 13.17 23.33
CA ASN A 422 -17.24 11.99 24.18
C ASN A 422 -16.37 10.77 23.75
N GLU A 423 -15.05 10.96 23.71
CA GLU A 423 -14.06 9.89 23.56
C GLU A 423 -14.03 9.14 22.20
N GLY A 424 -14.74 9.61 21.18
CA GLY A 424 -14.64 9.09 19.83
C GLY A 424 -13.30 9.43 19.16
N GLN A 425 -12.95 8.65 18.14
CA GLN A 425 -11.72 8.78 17.38
C GLN A 425 -12.06 8.95 15.91
N ASP A 426 -11.48 9.95 15.23
CA ASP A 426 -11.55 10.12 13.80
C ASP A 426 -10.24 9.61 13.16
N VAL A 427 -10.31 9.12 11.93
CA VAL A 427 -9.13 8.77 11.15
C VAL A 427 -8.32 10.02 10.85
N LEU A 428 -7.02 9.99 11.13
CA LEU A 428 -6.08 11.08 10.87
C LEU A 428 -5.20 10.79 9.66
N LEU A 429 -5.05 11.77 8.78
CA LEU A 429 -3.96 11.89 7.81
C LEU A 429 -3.20 13.20 8.07
N ALA A 430 -1.94 13.10 8.46
CA ALA A 430 -1.05 14.24 8.70
C ALA A 430 0.11 14.20 7.70
N ARG A 431 0.45 15.36 7.11
CA ARG A 431 1.56 15.48 6.14
C ARG A 431 2.62 16.42 6.68
N PHE A 432 3.88 16.05 6.48
CA PHE A 432 5.03 16.79 7.00
C PHE A 432 6.05 17.04 5.90
N ASP A 433 6.71 18.18 5.95
CA ASP A 433 7.89 18.44 5.13
C ASP A 433 9.03 17.48 5.54
N SER A 434 9.54 16.72 4.59
CA SER A 434 10.54 15.66 4.86
C SER A 434 11.90 16.21 5.31
N THR A 435 12.17 17.50 5.08
CA THR A 435 13.43 18.16 5.44
C THR A 435 13.38 18.77 6.84
N THR A 436 12.26 19.43 7.16
CA THR A 436 12.14 20.24 8.40
C THR A 436 11.28 19.58 9.47
N GLY A 437 10.44 18.59 9.12
CA GLY A 437 9.45 18.00 10.03
C GLY A 437 8.25 18.91 10.33
N SER A 438 8.11 20.04 9.63
CA SER A 438 6.98 20.95 9.80
C SER A 438 5.70 20.29 9.29
N CYS A 439 4.64 20.30 10.08
CA CYS A 439 3.32 19.82 9.65
C CYS A 439 2.77 20.73 8.56
N LEU A 440 2.54 20.16 7.38
CA LEU A 440 2.04 20.85 6.19
C LEU A 440 0.52 20.92 6.18
N SER A 441 -0.14 19.81 6.52
CA SER A 441 -1.60 19.73 6.55
C SER A 441 -2.08 18.60 7.45
N LEU A 442 -3.32 18.75 7.94
CA LEU A 442 -4.06 17.73 8.67
C LEU A 442 -5.39 17.51 7.96
N HIS A 443 -5.79 16.25 7.83
CA HIS A 443 -7.07 15.82 7.27
C HIS A 443 -7.64 14.71 8.14
N ASN A 444 -8.94 14.63 8.24
CA ASN A 444 -9.63 13.53 8.93
C ASN A 444 -10.77 12.96 8.08
N ILE A 445 -11.03 11.69 8.29
CA ILE A 445 -12.31 11.07 7.93
C ILE A 445 -13.09 11.01 9.24
N THR A 446 -14.21 11.71 9.25
CA THR A 446 -15.00 11.98 10.43
C THR A 446 -15.96 10.83 10.70
N SER A 447 -16.22 10.56 11.95
CA SER A 447 -17.17 9.54 12.37
C SER A 447 -18.36 10.10 13.14
N THR A 448 -19.35 9.25 13.37
CA THR A 448 -20.43 9.54 14.33
C THR A 448 -19.92 9.40 15.76
N VAL A 449 -20.59 10.11 16.67
CA VAL A 449 -20.21 10.20 18.10
C VAL A 449 -19.97 8.83 18.76
N GLY A 450 -18.83 8.71 19.44
CA GLY A 450 -18.50 7.56 20.30
C GLY A 450 -17.89 6.37 19.58
N SER A 451 -17.52 6.49 18.28
CA SER A 451 -16.88 5.42 17.53
C SER A 451 -15.36 5.41 17.68
N THR A 452 -14.74 4.27 17.40
CA THR A 452 -13.28 4.08 17.44
C THR A 452 -12.76 3.83 16.04
N ASP A 453 -12.41 4.91 15.33
CA ASP A 453 -11.96 4.84 13.95
C ASP A 453 -10.49 5.20 13.87
N ARG A 454 -9.75 4.50 13.00
CA ARG A 454 -8.30 4.68 12.94
C ARG A 454 -7.74 4.32 11.57
N GLY A 455 -6.73 5.06 11.15
CA GLY A 455 -5.85 4.65 10.05
C GLY A 455 -4.77 3.71 10.57
N THR A 456 -4.54 2.60 9.89
CA THR A 456 -3.57 1.58 10.30
C THR A 456 -2.55 1.26 9.20
N ALA A 457 -2.86 1.62 7.96
CA ALA A 457 -1.98 1.43 6.81
C ALA A 457 -2.04 2.65 5.88
N ILE A 458 -0.92 2.97 5.27
CA ILE A 458 -0.78 4.03 4.27
C ILE A 458 0.23 3.64 3.22
N THR A 459 -0.03 4.01 1.97
CA THR A 459 0.91 3.88 0.86
C THR A 459 0.70 5.01 -0.14
N VAL A 460 1.55 5.09 -1.16
CA VAL A 460 1.40 6.02 -2.29
C VAL A 460 1.27 5.23 -3.59
N ASP A 461 0.47 5.75 -4.52
CA ASP A 461 0.40 5.20 -5.87
C ASP A 461 1.47 5.81 -6.79
N ALA A 462 1.52 5.36 -8.04
CA ALA A 462 2.47 5.83 -9.04
C ALA A 462 2.37 7.33 -9.37
N SER A 463 1.31 8.02 -8.96
CA SER A 463 1.16 9.48 -9.08
C SER A 463 1.58 10.24 -7.83
N GLY A 464 1.92 9.55 -6.74
CA GLY A 464 2.17 10.14 -5.43
C GLY A 464 0.89 10.48 -4.66
N ASP A 465 -0.27 9.94 -5.07
CA ASP A 465 -1.52 10.04 -4.32
C ASP A 465 -1.51 9.05 -3.15
N TYR A 466 -2.12 9.43 -2.03
CA TYR A 466 -2.13 8.61 -0.82
C TYR A 466 -3.33 7.67 -0.78
N LEU A 467 -3.08 6.42 -0.38
CA LEU A 467 -4.09 5.43 -0.02
C LEU A 467 -4.01 5.23 1.50
N VAL A 468 -5.10 5.47 2.20
CA VAL A 468 -5.23 5.33 3.66
C VAL A 468 -6.24 4.25 3.96
N GLY A 469 -5.83 3.24 4.72
CA GLY A 469 -6.70 2.17 5.16
C GLY A 469 -6.72 2.03 6.67
N GLY A 470 -7.80 1.47 7.19
CA GLY A 470 -7.97 1.29 8.62
C GLY A 470 -9.21 0.51 9.00
N GLY A 471 -9.67 0.72 10.22
CA GLY A 471 -10.91 0.15 10.75
C GLY A 471 -11.84 1.24 11.30
N PHE A 472 -13.13 0.99 11.22
CA PHE A 472 -14.17 1.92 11.70
C PHE A 472 -15.35 1.16 12.32
N ALA A 473 -16.03 1.82 13.28
CA ALA A 473 -17.05 1.15 14.10
C ALA A 473 -18.50 1.57 13.79
N ALA A 474 -18.72 2.65 13.03
CA ALA A 474 -20.06 3.15 12.76
C ALA A 474 -20.16 3.71 11.32
N LEU A 475 -20.64 4.94 11.16
CA LEU A 475 -20.60 5.67 9.88
C LEU A 475 -19.35 6.54 9.87
N ILE A 476 -18.52 6.43 8.82
CA ILE A 476 -17.47 7.40 8.53
C ILE A 476 -17.76 8.16 7.24
N TYR A 477 -17.33 9.42 7.18
CA TYR A 477 -17.55 10.31 6.04
C TYR A 477 -16.47 11.38 5.95
N ASP A 478 -16.25 11.88 4.73
CA ASP A 478 -15.36 13.01 4.47
C ASP A 478 -16.10 14.31 4.15
N THR A 479 -15.36 15.38 3.92
CA THR A 479 -15.89 16.69 3.56
C THR A 479 -16.47 16.76 2.14
N ASN A 480 -16.21 15.78 1.28
CA ASN A 480 -16.71 15.71 -0.09
C ASN A 480 -18.00 14.91 -0.23
N GLY A 481 -18.48 14.31 0.87
CA GLY A 481 -19.71 13.53 0.90
C GLY A 481 -19.52 12.04 0.62
N ASN A 482 -18.28 11.55 0.52
CA ASN A 482 -18.02 10.11 0.50
C ASN A 482 -18.31 9.56 1.90
N SER A 483 -18.99 8.43 1.97
CA SER A 483 -19.31 7.79 3.25
C SER A 483 -19.50 6.31 3.11
N VAL A 484 -19.20 5.57 4.19
CA VAL A 484 -19.45 4.14 4.34
C VAL A 484 -19.97 3.85 5.74
N THR A 485 -20.79 2.82 5.85
CA THR A 485 -21.47 2.45 7.12
C THR A 485 -21.07 1.03 7.48
N ASN A 486 -20.71 0.82 8.75
CA ASN A 486 -20.38 -0.50 9.29
C ASN A 486 -21.56 -1.48 9.06
N GLU A 487 -21.27 -2.67 8.54
CA GLU A 487 -22.23 -3.72 8.21
C GLU A 487 -22.83 -4.42 9.47
N GLY A 488 -22.30 -4.10 10.62
CA GLY A 488 -22.62 -4.69 11.92
C GLY A 488 -21.36 -5.13 12.67
N GLY A 489 -21.52 -5.76 13.81
CA GLY A 489 -20.38 -6.21 14.61
C GLY A 489 -19.60 -5.09 15.29
N THR A 490 -18.30 -5.31 15.49
CA THR A 490 -17.43 -4.39 16.25
C THR A 490 -16.81 -3.32 15.37
N THR A 491 -16.19 -3.71 14.26
CA THR A 491 -15.52 -2.82 13.31
C THR A 491 -15.55 -3.45 11.92
N ASP A 492 -15.53 -2.61 10.89
CA ASP A 492 -15.27 -2.97 9.51
C ASP A 492 -13.97 -2.31 9.03
N PHE A 493 -13.37 -2.82 7.95
CA PHE A 493 -12.24 -2.15 7.33
C PHE A 493 -12.69 -1.10 6.30
N PHE A 494 -11.90 -0.06 6.13
CA PHE A 494 -12.06 0.90 5.05
C PHE A 494 -10.75 1.11 4.30
N ILE A 495 -10.88 1.59 3.06
CA ILE A 495 -9.80 2.14 2.23
C ILE A 495 -10.29 3.43 1.60
N ALA A 496 -9.44 4.47 1.62
CA ALA A 496 -9.73 5.78 1.05
C ALA A 496 -8.56 6.28 0.21
N LYS A 497 -8.87 6.98 -0.88
CA LYS A 497 -7.87 7.66 -1.71
C LYS A 497 -7.88 9.15 -1.45
N PHE A 498 -6.70 9.72 -1.17
CA PHE A 498 -6.48 11.14 -1.00
C PHE A 498 -5.58 11.66 -2.13
N ALA A 499 -6.13 12.51 -2.99
CA ALA A 499 -5.50 12.95 -4.22
C ALA A 499 -5.89 14.38 -4.59
N THR A 500 -5.13 14.98 -5.52
CA THR A 500 -5.43 16.30 -6.08
C THR A 500 -6.62 16.25 -7.03
N GLU A 501 -6.73 15.17 -7.82
CA GLU A 501 -7.79 14.97 -8.81
C GLU A 501 -8.33 13.55 -8.73
N PRO A 502 -9.62 13.34 -9.06
CA PRO A 502 -10.16 12.01 -9.23
C PRO A 502 -9.33 11.23 -10.25
N CYS A 503 -9.12 9.96 -9.99
CA CYS A 503 -8.60 9.07 -10.99
C CYS A 503 -9.62 9.02 -12.13
N SER A 504 -9.33 9.69 -13.21
CA SER A 504 -10.06 9.38 -14.43
C SER A 504 -9.78 7.90 -14.70
N PRO A 505 -10.81 7.02 -14.78
CA PRO A 505 -10.58 5.72 -15.36
C PRO A 505 -9.82 6.03 -16.64
N LEU A 506 -8.73 5.29 -16.92
CA LEU A 506 -8.17 5.31 -18.25
C LEU A 506 -9.41 5.09 -19.11
N SER A 507 -9.97 6.16 -19.63
CA SER A 507 -11.01 6.02 -20.61
C SER A 507 -10.30 5.21 -21.68
N ASN A 508 -10.61 3.91 -21.76
CA ASN A 508 -10.89 3.42 -23.06
C ASN A 508 -11.86 4.49 -23.53
N GLU A 509 -11.33 5.51 -24.21
CA GLU A 509 -12.16 6.22 -25.16
C GLU A 509 -12.83 5.03 -25.83
N THR A 510 -14.10 4.80 -25.49
CA THR A 510 -14.94 3.99 -26.32
C THR A 510 -14.80 4.75 -27.60
N PHE A 511 -13.84 4.27 -28.42
CA PHE A 511 -13.83 4.66 -29.80
C PHE A 511 -15.25 4.36 -30.20
N GLU A 512 -16.08 5.41 -30.15
CA GLU A 512 -17.33 5.41 -30.87
C GLU A 512 -16.89 4.93 -32.23
N THR A 513 -17.16 3.68 -32.52
CA THR A 513 -16.77 3.04 -33.77
C THR A 513 -17.59 3.63 -34.90
N ASN A 514 -17.45 4.91 -35.11
CA ASN A 514 -17.51 5.47 -36.44
C ASN A 514 -16.23 4.98 -37.12
N THR A 515 -16.15 3.66 -37.31
CA THR A 515 -15.04 3.01 -37.98
C THR A 515 -15.02 3.52 -39.38
N ILE A 516 -14.15 4.49 -39.65
CA ILE A 516 -13.86 4.91 -41.03
C ILE A 516 -13.44 3.64 -41.76
N LYS A 517 -14.27 3.21 -42.70
CA LYS A 517 -13.98 2.01 -43.47
C LYS A 517 -13.03 2.38 -44.60
N VAL A 518 -11.96 1.62 -44.73
CA VAL A 518 -10.96 1.77 -45.81
C VAL A 518 -10.92 0.49 -46.62
N TYR A 519 -11.12 0.63 -47.92
CA TYR A 519 -11.17 -0.51 -48.84
C TYR A 519 -10.63 -0.14 -50.25
N PRO A 520 -10.10 -1.14 -50.99
CA PRO A 520 -9.77 -2.47 -50.54
C PRO A 520 -8.56 -2.43 -49.56
N ASN A 521 -8.55 -3.31 -48.58
CA ASN A 521 -7.39 -3.55 -47.76
C ASN A 521 -7.20 -5.07 -47.61
N PRO A 522 -6.20 -5.68 -48.28
CA PRO A 522 -5.04 -5.09 -48.98
C PRO A 522 -5.38 -4.27 -50.24
N ALA A 523 -4.55 -3.24 -50.49
CA ALA A 523 -4.70 -2.32 -51.60
C ALA A 523 -3.60 -2.49 -52.65
N ARG A 524 -3.96 -2.36 -53.95
CA ARG A 524 -2.97 -2.39 -55.06
C ARG A 524 -2.64 -1.00 -55.57
N ASN A 525 -3.65 -0.26 -56.01
CA ASN A 525 -3.45 1.03 -56.67
C ASN A 525 -4.07 2.19 -55.89
N VAL A 526 -5.24 1.99 -55.31
CA VAL A 526 -6.06 3.03 -54.70
C VAL A 526 -6.67 2.48 -53.41
N LEU A 527 -6.77 3.33 -52.39
CA LEU A 527 -7.56 3.14 -51.18
C LEU A 527 -8.77 4.07 -51.26
N THR A 528 -9.94 3.58 -50.98
CA THR A 528 -11.14 4.38 -50.77
C THR A 528 -11.44 4.50 -49.29
N VAL A 529 -11.71 5.67 -48.81
CA VAL A 529 -12.03 5.97 -47.41
C VAL A 529 -13.50 6.37 -47.32
N ALA A 530 -14.29 5.62 -46.56
CA ALA A 530 -15.69 6.00 -46.33
C ALA A 530 -15.72 7.13 -45.29
N ILE A 531 -16.02 8.34 -45.74
CA ILE A 531 -16.11 9.55 -44.92
C ILE A 531 -17.47 10.24 -45.14
N ASN A 532 -17.98 10.87 -44.08
CA ASN A 532 -19.23 11.62 -44.10
C ASN A 532 -19.02 13.14 -44.17
N GLU A 533 -17.80 13.60 -43.96
CA GLU A 533 -17.37 15.00 -44.00
C GLU A 533 -15.96 15.14 -44.57
N ASN A 534 -15.61 16.36 -44.96
CA ASN A 534 -14.25 16.63 -45.44
C ASN A 534 -13.22 16.45 -44.32
N THR A 535 -12.15 15.73 -44.60
CA THR A 535 -11.14 15.36 -43.59
C THR A 535 -9.74 15.39 -44.17
N ASN A 536 -8.72 15.44 -43.32
CA ASN A 536 -7.33 15.31 -43.71
C ASN A 536 -6.87 13.86 -43.58
N TYR A 537 -5.88 13.45 -44.37
CA TYR A 537 -5.22 12.19 -44.21
C TYR A 537 -3.69 12.32 -44.21
N GLU A 538 -3.04 11.44 -43.49
CA GLU A 538 -1.60 11.24 -43.44
C GLU A 538 -1.31 9.73 -43.52
N LEU A 539 -0.39 9.34 -44.39
CA LEU A 539 0.02 7.96 -44.57
C LEU A 539 1.50 7.82 -44.18
N TYR A 540 1.77 6.92 -43.25
CA TYR A 540 3.11 6.68 -42.69
C TYR A 540 3.59 5.25 -43.00
N THR A 541 4.90 5.07 -43.13
CA THR A 541 5.51 3.76 -43.01
C THR A 541 5.37 3.25 -41.57
N ILE A 542 5.59 1.95 -41.34
CA ILE A 542 5.61 1.36 -39.98
C ILE A 542 6.74 1.92 -39.10
N THR A 543 7.76 2.55 -39.70
CA THR A 543 8.87 3.23 -39.01
C THR A 543 8.57 4.70 -38.70
N GLY A 544 7.34 5.18 -38.99
CA GLY A 544 6.91 6.54 -38.67
C GLY A 544 7.27 7.61 -39.71
N GLN A 545 7.80 7.23 -40.88
CA GLN A 545 8.07 8.19 -41.97
C GLN A 545 6.79 8.54 -42.72
N LEU A 546 6.45 9.83 -42.80
CA LEU A 546 5.33 10.33 -43.61
C LEU A 546 5.64 10.11 -45.10
N VAL A 547 4.75 9.41 -45.82
CA VAL A 547 4.89 9.10 -47.26
C VAL A 547 3.85 9.80 -48.11
N LYS A 548 2.66 10.10 -47.58
CA LYS A 548 1.61 10.87 -48.27
C LYS A 548 0.77 11.64 -47.27
N GLN A 549 0.23 12.77 -47.69
CA GLN A 549 -0.77 13.54 -46.97
C GLN A 549 -1.69 14.29 -47.96
N GLY A 550 -2.88 14.63 -47.52
CA GLY A 550 -3.82 15.39 -48.34
C GLY A 550 -5.18 15.58 -47.67
N LYS A 551 -6.12 16.08 -48.43
CA LYS A 551 -7.52 16.22 -47.99
C LYS A 551 -8.39 15.22 -48.75
N LEU A 552 -9.34 14.64 -48.05
CA LEU A 552 -10.41 13.83 -48.61
C LEU A 552 -11.69 14.64 -48.50
N THR A 553 -12.50 14.53 -49.54
CA THR A 553 -13.82 15.15 -49.56
C THR A 553 -14.88 14.07 -49.78
N THR A 554 -16.14 14.35 -49.48
CA THR A 554 -17.24 13.41 -49.72
C THR A 554 -17.42 13.04 -51.22
N ILE A 555 -16.80 13.81 -52.13
CA ILE A 555 -16.80 13.56 -53.58
C ILE A 555 -15.53 12.84 -54.01
N ASP A 556 -14.36 13.25 -53.49
CA ASP A 556 -13.06 12.64 -53.78
C ASP A 556 -12.47 12.08 -52.45
N ASN A 557 -12.77 10.83 -52.23
CA ASN A 557 -12.44 10.10 -51.02
C ASN A 557 -11.41 8.98 -51.26
N THR A 558 -10.56 9.16 -52.29
CA THR A 558 -9.58 8.15 -52.69
C THR A 558 -8.14 8.59 -52.47
N ILE A 559 -7.27 7.62 -52.13
CA ILE A 559 -5.84 7.81 -51.95
C ILE A 559 -5.10 6.89 -52.93
N ALA A 560 -4.36 7.48 -53.87
CA ALA A 560 -3.52 6.71 -54.79
C ALA A 560 -2.31 6.14 -54.02
N VAL A 561 -2.09 4.81 -54.10
CA VAL A 561 -1.01 4.09 -53.42
C VAL A 561 -0.17 3.26 -54.37
N GLN A 562 -0.34 3.41 -55.68
CA GLN A 562 0.34 2.65 -56.71
C GLN A 562 1.88 2.86 -56.73
N ASP A 563 2.34 4.02 -56.26
CA ASP A 563 3.74 4.42 -56.18
C ASP A 563 4.45 3.98 -54.87
N LEU A 564 3.69 3.36 -53.94
CA LEU A 564 4.23 2.87 -52.70
C LEU A 564 4.79 1.44 -52.83
N SER A 565 5.85 1.15 -52.09
CA SER A 565 6.38 -0.19 -51.98
C SER A 565 5.41 -1.15 -51.27
N LYS A 566 5.50 -2.44 -51.58
CA LYS A 566 4.72 -3.46 -50.87
C LYS A 566 5.06 -3.46 -49.39
N GLY A 567 4.03 -3.54 -48.53
CA GLY A 567 4.25 -3.54 -47.10
C GLY A 567 3.08 -2.94 -46.31
N TYR A 568 3.27 -2.87 -45.00
CA TYR A 568 2.31 -2.25 -44.09
C TYR A 568 2.54 -0.74 -43.97
N TYR A 569 1.44 0.00 -43.90
CA TYR A 569 1.39 1.43 -43.70
C TYR A 569 0.38 1.77 -42.62
N LEU A 570 0.55 2.92 -41.97
CA LEU A 570 -0.40 3.47 -41.01
C LEU A 570 -1.08 4.70 -41.65
N LEU A 571 -2.37 4.57 -41.94
CA LEU A 571 -3.19 5.67 -42.44
C LEU A 571 -3.83 6.37 -41.24
N ARG A 572 -3.55 7.66 -41.07
CA ARG A 572 -4.24 8.54 -40.12
C ARG A 572 -5.23 9.42 -40.84
N ILE A 573 -6.42 9.55 -40.29
CA ILE A 573 -7.52 10.35 -40.84
C ILE A 573 -8.08 11.20 -39.71
N GLY A 574 -8.19 12.51 -39.92
CA GLY A 574 -8.63 13.42 -38.87
C GLY A 574 -9.03 14.80 -39.37
N ASN A 575 -9.70 15.56 -38.52
CA ASN A 575 -10.08 16.94 -38.77
C ASN A 575 -9.10 17.94 -38.11
N GLU A 576 -9.25 19.22 -38.44
CA GLU A 576 -8.42 20.32 -37.95
C GLU A 576 -8.57 20.54 -36.43
N ASN A 577 -9.56 19.92 -35.78
CA ASN A 577 -9.82 19.98 -34.33
C ASN A 577 -9.06 18.91 -33.52
N GLY A 578 -8.18 18.13 -34.14
CA GLY A 578 -7.27 17.23 -33.43
C GLY A 578 -7.74 15.78 -33.26
N ASN A 579 -8.92 15.41 -33.71
CA ASN A 579 -9.43 14.04 -33.65
C ASN A 579 -8.88 13.22 -34.81
N TRP A 580 -7.87 12.36 -34.56
CA TRP A 580 -7.25 11.50 -35.57
C TRP A 580 -7.55 10.02 -35.29
N GLN A 581 -7.99 9.30 -36.33
CA GLN A 581 -8.11 7.83 -36.32
C GLN A 581 -6.96 7.21 -37.13
N SER A 582 -6.45 6.08 -36.65
CA SER A 582 -5.34 5.37 -37.29
C SER A 582 -5.80 3.99 -37.77
N ILE A 583 -5.53 3.66 -39.02
CA ILE A 583 -5.92 2.41 -39.66
C ILE A 583 -4.71 1.76 -40.29
N LYS A 584 -4.49 0.48 -40.02
CA LYS A 584 -3.43 -0.32 -40.67
C LYS A 584 -3.84 -0.71 -42.07
N VAL A 585 -3.01 -0.39 -43.04
CA VAL A 585 -3.23 -0.65 -44.47
C VAL A 585 -2.12 -1.58 -44.97
N LEU A 586 -2.50 -2.61 -45.74
CA LEU A 586 -1.55 -3.48 -46.43
C LEU A 586 -1.52 -3.10 -47.92
N LYS A 587 -0.33 -2.75 -48.44
CA LYS A 587 -0.05 -2.53 -49.85
C LYS A 587 0.51 -3.80 -50.48
N GLU A 588 -0.14 -4.33 -51.52
CA GLU A 588 0.29 -5.46 -52.33
C GLU A 588 1.10 -5.06 -53.58
#